data_6bdc508e09382010317632f7c7cf76de
#
_entry.id   6bdc508e09382010317632f7c7cf76de
#
_cell.length_a   1.000
_cell.length_b   1.000
_cell.length_c   1.000
_cell.angle_alpha   90.00
_cell.angle_beta   90.00
_cell.angle_gamma   90.00
#
_symmetry.space_group_name_H-M   'P 1'
#
loop_
_entity.id
_entity.type
_entity.pdbx_description
1 polymer ?
#
loop_
_entity_poly.entity_id
_entity_poly.type
_entity_poly.pdbx_seq_one_letter_code
_entity_poly.pdbx_strand_id
1 'polypeptide(L)'
;MKPITLGDARLFRDLFETQSSVYKNGFSSSGKKLLEDLERCGVIRIRHVAARSWQVFPLSYDGFLAHIKTYYNIDDFERYIQALELISPGREELSALGVSTKLRNIGPKTGIHINAPFPLEVIIGGQKVNLSFPMGTALFVHENVEIQIPVDVVIVGVENFTNITNAFRQSHLFEQFGRVLFVERCGTLQGLLARVSNRYIHYGDIDLAGIHIYQVQYAPIVDERGSFFLPCAVNELFGRFKGLPELFEQQKRKYAALEGIDESMQMLIDEIRTKKKGIEQEVLIPLNIK
;
A
#
# COMPACT_ATOMS: atom_id res chain seq x y z
N MET A 1 6.27 -2.59 25.28
CA MET A 1 6.34 -4.04 25.03
C MET A 1 5.83 -4.36 23.63
N LYS A 2 6.22 -5.51 23.05
CA LYS A 2 5.63 -5.95 21.77
C LYS A 2 4.24 -6.54 22.05
N PRO A 3 3.24 -6.34 21.17
CA PRO A 3 1.89 -6.90 21.33
C PRO A 3 1.92 -8.43 21.36
N ILE A 4 0.93 -9.02 22.03
CA ILE A 4 0.71 -10.47 22.03
C ILE A 4 0.15 -10.84 20.66
N THR A 5 0.76 -11.79 19.96
CA THR A 5 0.28 -12.24 18.64
C THR A 5 -1.00 -13.07 18.76
N LEU A 6 -1.79 -13.19 17.69
CA LEU A 6 -2.99 -14.07 17.69
C LEU A 6 -2.63 -15.52 18.04
N GLY A 7 -1.52 -16.04 17.52
CA GLY A 7 -1.05 -17.38 17.82
C GLY A 7 -0.71 -17.56 19.30
N ASP A 8 0.03 -16.59 19.89
CA ASP A 8 0.33 -16.61 21.31
C ASP A 8 -0.93 -16.48 22.18
N ALA A 9 -1.85 -15.58 21.79
CA ALA A 9 -3.10 -15.36 22.52
C ALA A 9 -3.96 -16.63 22.57
N ARG A 10 -4.08 -17.35 21.46
CA ARG A 10 -4.79 -18.64 21.41
C ARG A 10 -4.11 -19.69 22.30
N LEU A 11 -2.79 -19.77 22.28
CA LEU A 11 -2.05 -20.70 23.16
C LEU A 11 -2.24 -20.37 24.65
N PHE A 12 -2.29 -19.08 25.02
CA PHE A 12 -2.59 -18.69 26.40
C PHE A 12 -4.03 -19.01 26.77
N ARG A 13 -5.00 -18.78 25.89
CA ARG A 13 -6.39 -19.18 26.10
C ARG A 13 -6.48 -20.68 26.36
N ASP A 14 -5.93 -21.49 25.45
CA ASP A 14 -5.97 -22.95 25.57
C ASP A 14 -5.30 -23.43 26.87
N LEU A 15 -4.14 -22.83 27.24
CA LEU A 15 -3.42 -23.14 28.46
C LEU A 15 -4.29 -22.96 29.73
N PHE A 16 -5.02 -21.84 29.82
CA PHE A 16 -5.77 -21.51 31.02
C PHE A 16 -7.20 -22.06 31.02
N GLU A 17 -7.87 -22.18 29.87
CA GLU A 17 -9.20 -22.76 29.76
C GLU A 17 -9.20 -24.26 29.98
N THR A 18 -8.25 -24.98 29.33
CA THR A 18 -8.19 -26.43 29.44
C THR A 18 -7.45 -26.90 30.68
N GLN A 19 -6.79 -25.99 31.40
CA GLN A 19 -5.90 -26.30 32.52
C GLN A 19 -4.83 -27.33 32.15
N SER A 20 -4.49 -27.43 30.89
CA SER A 20 -3.54 -28.39 30.31
C SER A 20 -2.25 -27.72 29.95
N SER A 21 -1.15 -28.47 29.95
CA SER A 21 0.15 -27.91 29.54
C SER A 21 0.25 -27.72 28.03
N VAL A 22 0.95 -26.67 27.60
CA VAL A 22 1.30 -26.40 26.20
C VAL A 22 2.82 -26.40 26.01
N TYR A 23 3.29 -26.66 24.79
CA TYR A 23 4.72 -26.63 24.52
C TYR A 23 5.25 -25.20 24.36
N LYS A 24 6.35 -24.87 25.07
CA LYS A 24 7.02 -23.55 25.00
C LYS A 24 7.40 -23.18 23.54
N ASN A 25 7.74 -24.15 22.73
CA ASN A 25 8.18 -23.94 21.36
C ASN A 25 7.06 -23.44 20.42
N GLY A 26 5.79 -23.61 20.79
CA GLY A 26 4.65 -23.07 20.05
C GLY A 26 4.54 -21.55 20.10
N PHE A 27 5.14 -20.91 21.10
CA PHE A 27 5.08 -19.48 21.28
C PHE A 27 6.09 -18.74 20.39
N SER A 28 5.71 -17.55 19.94
CA SER A 28 6.58 -16.61 19.23
C SER A 28 7.73 -16.12 20.13
N SER A 29 8.69 -15.38 19.56
CA SER A 29 9.78 -14.78 20.33
C SER A 29 9.26 -13.78 21.39
N SER A 30 8.17 -13.06 21.10
CA SER A 30 7.52 -12.16 22.07
C SER A 30 6.73 -12.95 23.11
N GLY A 31 6.02 -14.01 22.71
CA GLY A 31 5.33 -14.92 23.60
C GLY A 31 6.26 -15.61 24.59
N LYS A 32 7.45 -16.04 24.13
CA LYS A 32 8.47 -16.62 25.02
C LYS A 32 8.97 -15.67 26.10
N LYS A 33 9.14 -14.37 25.77
CA LYS A 33 9.47 -13.35 26.78
C LYS A 33 8.35 -13.16 27.79
N LEU A 34 7.10 -13.13 27.33
CA LEU A 34 5.95 -13.06 28.23
C LEU A 34 5.88 -14.29 29.15
N LEU A 35 6.16 -15.50 28.65
CA LEU A 35 6.24 -16.70 29.50
C LEU A 35 7.29 -16.57 30.61
N GLU A 36 8.45 -15.99 30.31
CA GLU A 36 9.52 -15.77 31.32
C GLU A 36 9.07 -14.78 32.41
N ASP A 37 8.34 -13.74 32.04
CA ASP A 37 7.79 -12.77 32.97
C ASP A 37 6.67 -13.40 33.83
N LEU A 38 5.77 -14.17 33.23
CA LEU A 38 4.67 -14.87 33.92
C LEU A 38 5.21 -15.96 34.89
N GLU A 39 6.28 -16.66 34.52
CA GLU A 39 6.92 -17.63 35.40
C GLU A 39 7.55 -16.93 36.62
N ARG A 40 8.24 -15.80 36.40
CA ARG A 40 8.82 -14.99 37.49
C ARG A 40 7.76 -14.47 38.45
N CYS A 41 6.56 -14.16 37.94
CA CYS A 41 5.43 -13.72 38.76
C CYS A 41 4.62 -14.88 39.38
N GLY A 42 5.00 -16.15 39.15
CA GLY A 42 4.30 -17.31 39.69
C GLY A 42 2.92 -17.59 39.06
N VAL A 43 2.68 -17.06 37.88
CA VAL A 43 1.42 -17.21 37.11
C VAL A 43 1.39 -18.52 36.33
N ILE A 44 2.55 -18.97 35.88
CA ILE A 44 2.77 -20.25 35.19
C ILE A 44 4.01 -20.94 35.75
N ARG A 45 4.21 -22.19 35.36
CA ARG A 45 5.44 -22.96 35.63
C ARG A 45 5.95 -23.57 34.32
N ILE A 46 7.24 -23.42 34.04
CA ILE A 46 7.89 -24.05 32.89
C ILE A 46 8.70 -25.26 33.38
N ARG A 47 8.49 -26.43 32.78
CA ARG A 47 9.22 -27.65 33.11
C ARG A 47 9.85 -28.28 31.89
N HIS A 48 11.05 -28.82 32.07
CA HIS A 48 11.71 -29.65 31.08
C HIS A 48 11.11 -31.06 31.11
N VAL A 49 10.62 -31.56 29.99
CA VAL A 49 9.92 -32.86 29.92
C VAL A 49 10.64 -33.89 29.08
N ALA A 50 11.48 -33.48 28.12
CA ALA A 50 12.33 -34.35 27.31
C ALA A 50 13.47 -33.55 26.66
N ALA A 51 14.45 -34.21 26.05
CA ALA A 51 15.58 -33.59 25.39
C ALA A 51 15.08 -32.48 24.41
N ARG A 52 15.36 -31.19 24.70
CA ARG A 52 14.92 -30.00 23.97
C ARG A 52 13.41 -29.70 24.05
N SER A 53 12.63 -30.32 24.93
CA SER A 53 11.20 -30.11 25.06
C SER A 53 10.85 -29.49 26.42
N TRP A 54 10.19 -28.33 26.37
CA TRP A 54 9.73 -27.59 27.56
C TRP A 54 8.23 -27.41 27.48
N GLN A 55 7.53 -27.68 28.59
CA GLN A 55 6.10 -27.49 28.75
C GLN A 55 5.80 -26.36 29.74
N VAL A 56 4.73 -25.64 29.47
CA VAL A 56 4.19 -24.56 30.27
C VAL A 56 2.93 -25.06 30.96
N PHE A 57 2.87 -24.92 32.28
CA PHE A 57 1.74 -25.32 33.11
C PHE A 57 1.06 -24.07 33.67
N PRO A 58 -0.27 -23.97 33.64
CA PRO A 58 -1.00 -22.85 34.22
C PRO A 58 -1.00 -22.96 35.75
N LEU A 59 -0.91 -21.85 36.46
CA LEU A 59 -1.04 -21.78 37.91
C LEU A 59 -2.15 -20.81 38.35
N SER A 60 -2.27 -19.64 37.69
CA SER A 60 -3.26 -18.63 38.06
C SER A 60 -3.75 -17.88 36.85
N TYR A 61 -5.02 -18.07 36.48
CA TYR A 61 -5.65 -17.29 35.38
C TYR A 61 -5.86 -15.83 35.79
N ASP A 62 -6.31 -15.56 37.02
CA ASP A 62 -6.46 -14.21 37.53
C ASP A 62 -5.14 -13.45 37.54
N GLY A 63 -4.04 -14.14 37.92
CA GLY A 63 -2.70 -13.58 37.82
C GLY A 63 -2.28 -13.27 36.40
N PHE A 64 -2.65 -14.10 35.43
CA PHE A 64 -2.44 -13.84 34.00
C PHE A 64 -3.22 -12.59 33.54
N LEU A 65 -4.52 -12.52 33.85
CA LEU A 65 -5.36 -11.38 33.49
C LEU A 65 -4.85 -10.07 34.12
N ALA A 66 -4.46 -10.11 35.40
CA ALA A 66 -3.87 -8.96 36.08
C ALA A 66 -2.55 -8.50 35.39
N HIS A 67 -1.70 -9.46 35.01
CA HIS A 67 -0.45 -9.16 34.31
C HIS A 67 -0.67 -8.51 32.95
N ILE A 68 -1.56 -9.07 32.10
CA ILE A 68 -1.82 -8.51 30.77
C ILE A 68 -2.54 -7.18 30.86
N LYS A 69 -3.40 -6.96 31.84
CA LYS A 69 -4.02 -5.67 32.12
C LYS A 69 -2.96 -4.62 32.46
N THR A 70 -2.06 -4.94 33.39
CA THR A 70 -1.04 -3.98 33.87
C THR A 70 0.00 -3.63 32.82
N TYR A 71 0.52 -4.62 32.09
CA TYR A 71 1.69 -4.43 31.22
C TYR A 71 1.34 -4.30 29.74
N TYR A 72 0.18 -4.80 29.32
CA TYR A 72 -0.28 -4.77 27.92
C TYR A 72 -1.54 -3.91 27.73
N ASN A 73 -2.13 -3.42 28.82
CA ASN A 73 -3.37 -2.64 28.81
C ASN A 73 -4.53 -3.39 28.11
N ILE A 74 -4.62 -4.70 28.39
CA ILE A 74 -5.68 -5.60 27.91
C ILE A 74 -6.64 -5.84 29.06
N ASP A 75 -7.81 -5.20 29.06
CA ASP A 75 -8.83 -5.34 30.10
C ASP A 75 -9.67 -6.61 29.95
N ASP A 76 -9.89 -7.06 28.73
CA ASP A 76 -10.69 -8.22 28.37
C ASP A 76 -9.93 -9.05 27.34
N PHE A 77 -9.46 -10.23 27.78
CA PHE A 77 -8.61 -11.08 26.95
C PHE A 77 -9.37 -11.74 25.80
N GLU A 78 -10.62 -12.12 26.01
CA GLU A 78 -11.44 -12.72 24.95
C GLU A 78 -11.78 -11.70 23.86
N ARG A 79 -12.15 -10.48 24.24
CA ARG A 79 -12.34 -9.40 23.28
C ARG A 79 -11.05 -9.04 22.53
N TYR A 80 -9.91 -9.14 23.20
CA TYR A 80 -8.61 -8.96 22.56
C TYR A 80 -8.36 -10.02 21.48
N ILE A 81 -8.65 -11.31 21.75
CA ILE A 81 -8.55 -12.38 20.76
C ILE A 81 -9.51 -12.13 19.59
N GLN A 82 -10.78 -11.81 19.85
CA GLN A 82 -11.75 -11.48 18.81
C GLN A 82 -11.26 -10.34 17.92
N ALA A 83 -10.70 -9.28 18.50
CA ALA A 83 -10.12 -8.16 17.75
C ALA A 83 -8.93 -8.58 16.86
N LEU A 84 -8.12 -9.56 17.32
CA LEU A 84 -7.02 -10.10 16.52
C LEU A 84 -7.50 -11.03 15.40
N GLU A 85 -8.66 -11.65 15.52
CA GLU A 85 -9.27 -12.55 14.53
C GLU A 85 -9.96 -11.79 13.40
N LEU A 86 -10.32 -10.53 13.61
CA LEU A 86 -10.88 -9.70 12.55
C LEU A 86 -9.86 -9.49 11.42
N ILE A 87 -10.30 -9.68 10.20
CA ILE A 87 -9.48 -9.40 9.01
C ILE A 87 -9.45 -7.89 8.80
N SER A 88 -8.30 -7.26 9.04
CA SER A 88 -8.08 -5.81 8.85
C SER A 88 -9.09 -4.92 9.59
N PRO A 89 -9.29 -5.06 10.91
CA PRO A 89 -10.25 -4.24 11.64
C PRO A 89 -9.85 -2.76 11.59
N GLY A 90 -10.84 -1.91 11.39
CA GLY A 90 -10.70 -0.46 11.50
C GLY A 90 -10.39 -0.02 12.94
N ARG A 91 -9.91 1.23 13.09
CA ARG A 91 -9.68 1.80 14.44
C ARG A 91 -10.97 1.89 15.24
N GLU A 92 -12.10 2.12 14.59
CA GLU A 92 -13.42 2.20 15.19
C GLU A 92 -13.85 0.85 15.77
N GLU A 93 -13.65 -0.24 15.03
CA GLU A 93 -13.98 -1.61 15.49
C GLU A 93 -13.12 -2.03 16.68
N LEU A 94 -11.81 -1.74 16.66
CA LEU A 94 -10.93 -2.00 17.78
C LEU A 94 -11.32 -1.17 19.01
N SER A 95 -11.68 0.08 18.81
CA SER A 95 -12.17 0.96 19.89
C SER A 95 -13.50 0.46 20.47
N ALA A 96 -14.43 0.01 19.63
CA ALA A 96 -15.72 -0.56 20.07
C ALA A 96 -15.54 -1.85 20.90
N LEU A 97 -14.48 -2.61 20.63
CA LEU A 97 -14.12 -3.81 21.40
C LEU A 97 -13.32 -3.48 22.69
N GLY A 98 -13.07 -2.19 22.98
CA GLY A 98 -12.29 -1.76 24.15
C GLY A 98 -10.80 -2.12 24.04
N VAL A 99 -10.30 -2.40 22.84
CA VAL A 99 -8.90 -2.77 22.58
C VAL A 99 -8.12 -1.53 22.11
N SER A 100 -6.97 -1.28 22.71
CA SER A 100 -6.12 -0.16 22.29
C SER A 100 -5.65 -0.31 20.85
N THR A 101 -5.97 0.67 20.01
CA THR A 101 -5.54 0.72 18.60
C THR A 101 -4.02 0.77 18.42
N LYS A 102 -3.26 1.05 19.51
CA LYS A 102 -1.79 1.05 19.52
C LYS A 102 -1.17 -0.33 19.68
N LEU A 103 -1.96 -1.32 20.12
CA LEU A 103 -1.49 -2.70 20.33
C LEU A 103 -1.39 -3.51 19.03
N ARG A 104 -2.00 -3.03 17.97
CA ARG A 104 -1.85 -3.60 16.63
C ARG A 104 -1.17 -2.58 15.74
N ASN A 105 -0.14 -3.01 15.00
CA ASN A 105 0.31 -2.27 13.83
C ASN A 105 -0.84 -2.30 12.81
N ILE A 106 -1.77 -1.35 12.95
CA ILE A 106 -2.68 -1.04 11.86
C ILE A 106 -1.75 -0.56 10.76
N GLY A 107 -1.66 -1.34 9.69
CA GLY A 107 -0.83 -1.01 8.54
C GLY A 107 -1.05 0.43 8.06
N PRO A 108 -0.19 0.96 7.21
CA PRO A 108 -0.37 2.29 6.66
C PRO A 108 -1.80 2.40 6.12
N LYS A 109 -2.40 3.60 6.22
CA LYS A 109 -3.72 3.86 5.64
C LYS A 109 -3.69 3.40 4.20
N THR A 110 -4.49 2.39 3.88
CA THR A 110 -4.59 1.84 2.55
C THR A 110 -5.70 2.56 1.78
N GLY A 111 -5.37 3.09 0.63
CA GLY A 111 -6.26 3.89 -0.20
C GLY A 111 -5.48 4.56 -1.31
N ILE A 112 -6.14 5.41 -2.06
CA ILE A 112 -5.57 6.14 -3.20
C ILE A 112 -5.84 7.63 -3.09
N HIS A 113 -4.88 8.44 -3.52
CA HIS A 113 -5.15 9.84 -3.81
C HIS A 113 -5.66 9.96 -5.24
N ILE A 114 -6.69 10.78 -5.40
CA ILE A 114 -7.28 11.10 -6.70
C ILE A 114 -7.38 12.61 -6.90
N ASN A 115 -7.30 13.03 -8.16
CA ASN A 115 -7.52 14.38 -8.60
C ASN A 115 -7.94 14.38 -10.08
N ALA A 116 -8.33 15.52 -10.61
CA ALA A 116 -8.63 15.67 -12.03
C ALA A 116 -8.05 16.97 -12.58
N PRO A 117 -7.44 16.96 -13.79
CA PRO A 117 -6.96 18.17 -14.44
C PRO A 117 -8.09 19.08 -14.95
N PHE A 118 -9.30 18.53 -15.07
CA PHE A 118 -10.53 19.22 -15.45
C PHE A 118 -11.64 18.87 -14.46
N PRO A 119 -12.69 19.71 -14.30
CA PRO A 119 -13.85 19.36 -13.49
C PRO A 119 -14.43 17.99 -13.88
N LEU A 120 -14.51 17.06 -12.94
CA LEU A 120 -14.97 15.70 -13.16
C LEU A 120 -15.89 15.25 -12.02
N GLU A 121 -17.08 14.78 -12.34
CA GLU A 121 -17.99 14.14 -11.39
C GLU A 121 -17.73 12.62 -11.36
N VAL A 122 -17.56 12.07 -10.17
CA VAL A 122 -17.49 10.64 -9.86
C VAL A 122 -18.44 10.32 -8.70
N ILE A 123 -18.74 9.03 -8.47
CA ILE A 123 -19.50 8.61 -7.28
C ILE A 123 -18.54 7.93 -6.31
N ILE A 124 -18.48 8.41 -5.06
CA ILE A 124 -17.63 7.88 -4.00
C ILE A 124 -18.51 7.55 -2.80
N GLY A 125 -18.53 6.28 -2.37
CA GLY A 125 -19.39 5.86 -1.26
C GLY A 125 -20.86 6.16 -1.50
N GLY A 126 -21.33 6.06 -2.74
CA GLY A 126 -22.71 6.35 -3.13
C GLY A 126 -23.06 7.84 -3.29
N GLN A 127 -22.10 8.77 -3.09
CA GLN A 127 -22.31 10.22 -3.21
C GLN A 127 -21.60 10.79 -4.44
N LYS A 128 -22.24 11.74 -5.12
CA LYS A 128 -21.64 12.49 -6.22
C LYS A 128 -20.60 13.46 -5.67
N VAL A 129 -19.38 13.36 -6.19
CA VAL A 129 -18.24 14.21 -5.82
C VAL A 129 -17.68 14.87 -7.06
N ASN A 130 -17.57 16.19 -7.04
CA ASN A 130 -16.89 16.93 -8.09
C ASN A 130 -15.41 17.10 -7.74
N LEU A 131 -14.53 16.54 -8.57
CA LEU A 131 -13.09 16.62 -8.44
C LEU A 131 -12.55 17.90 -9.10
N SER A 132 -12.82 19.03 -8.48
CA SER A 132 -12.28 20.34 -8.88
C SER A 132 -11.58 20.95 -7.68
N PHE A 133 -10.32 20.58 -7.47
CA PHE A 133 -9.58 20.93 -6.26
C PHE A 133 -8.58 22.06 -6.51
N PRO A 134 -8.31 22.92 -5.49
CA PRO A 134 -7.22 23.89 -5.53
C PRO A 134 -5.86 23.21 -5.72
N MET A 135 -4.90 23.96 -6.28
CA MET A 135 -3.51 23.49 -6.38
C MET A 135 -2.97 23.07 -5.01
N GLY A 136 -2.15 22.03 -4.99
CA GLY A 136 -1.56 21.48 -3.78
C GLY A 136 -2.47 20.53 -2.99
N THR A 137 -3.65 20.21 -3.52
CA THR A 137 -4.61 19.32 -2.86
C THR A 137 -4.95 18.09 -3.70
N ALA A 138 -5.37 17.02 -3.04
CA ALA A 138 -5.91 15.81 -3.65
C ALA A 138 -6.90 15.17 -2.66
N LEU A 139 -7.87 14.41 -3.16
CA LEU A 139 -8.77 13.65 -2.33
C LEU A 139 -8.18 12.28 -2.03
N PHE A 140 -8.09 11.91 -0.76
CA PHE A 140 -7.78 10.54 -0.34
C PHE A 140 -9.06 9.72 -0.24
N VAL A 141 -9.11 8.59 -0.92
CA VAL A 141 -10.21 7.61 -0.83
C VAL A 141 -9.67 6.31 -0.26
N HIS A 142 -10.26 5.88 0.86
CA HIS A 142 -9.87 4.64 1.53
C HIS A 142 -10.24 3.43 0.65
N GLU A 143 -9.44 2.37 0.68
CA GLU A 143 -9.60 1.17 -0.16
C GLU A 143 -10.96 0.46 -0.02
N ASN A 144 -11.60 0.59 1.15
CA ASN A 144 -12.92 0.01 1.43
C ASN A 144 -14.09 0.87 0.91
N VAL A 145 -13.81 2.04 0.33
CA VAL A 145 -14.83 2.94 -0.23
C VAL A 145 -14.93 2.69 -1.73
N GLU A 146 -16.12 2.37 -2.20
CA GLU A 146 -16.39 2.18 -3.62
C GLU A 146 -16.26 3.50 -4.39
N ILE A 147 -15.56 3.44 -5.52
CA ILE A 147 -15.49 4.54 -6.49
C ILE A 147 -16.12 4.04 -7.78
N GLN A 148 -17.16 4.74 -8.25
CA GLN A 148 -17.78 4.51 -9.55
C GLN A 148 -17.30 5.60 -10.52
N ILE A 149 -16.59 5.19 -11.56
CA ILE A 149 -15.99 6.05 -12.56
C ILE A 149 -16.77 5.87 -13.84
N PRO A 150 -17.31 6.94 -14.46
CA PRO A 150 -17.97 6.83 -15.76
C PRO A 150 -17.05 6.18 -16.80
N VAL A 151 -17.59 5.32 -17.65
CA VAL A 151 -16.80 4.47 -18.57
C VAL A 151 -16.00 5.27 -19.61
N ASP A 152 -16.45 6.48 -19.93
CA ASP A 152 -15.79 7.43 -20.85
C ASP A 152 -14.62 8.20 -20.21
N VAL A 153 -14.41 8.04 -18.91
CA VAL A 153 -13.29 8.66 -18.20
C VAL A 153 -12.03 7.83 -18.37
N VAL A 154 -10.94 8.48 -18.78
CA VAL A 154 -9.62 7.85 -18.86
C VAL A 154 -8.97 7.89 -17.46
N ILE A 155 -8.57 6.74 -16.94
CA ILE A 155 -7.82 6.65 -15.68
C ILE A 155 -6.33 6.85 -15.99
N VAL A 156 -5.70 7.81 -15.32
CA VAL A 156 -4.27 8.07 -15.43
C VAL A 156 -3.60 7.68 -14.12
N GLY A 157 -2.81 6.62 -14.15
CA GLY A 157 -1.99 6.20 -13.02
C GLY A 157 -0.76 7.08 -12.89
N VAL A 158 -0.70 7.89 -11.85
CA VAL A 158 0.33 8.92 -11.62
C VAL A 158 1.31 8.43 -10.58
N GLU A 159 2.60 8.44 -10.91
CA GLU A 159 3.64 7.94 -10.02
C GLU A 159 3.92 8.89 -8.86
N ASN A 160 4.09 10.17 -9.16
CA ASN A 160 4.52 11.15 -8.18
C ASN A 160 3.34 11.93 -7.60
N PHE A 161 3.27 11.99 -6.27
CA PHE A 161 2.21 12.73 -5.56
C PHE A 161 2.19 14.23 -5.92
N THR A 162 3.36 14.83 -6.23
CA THR A 162 3.45 16.21 -6.69
C THR A 162 2.65 16.42 -7.98
N ASN A 163 2.67 15.45 -8.90
CA ASN A 163 1.88 15.53 -10.15
C ASN A 163 0.39 15.40 -9.87
N ILE A 164 -0.04 14.59 -8.90
CA ILE A 164 -1.45 14.51 -8.48
C ILE A 164 -1.95 15.83 -7.93
N THR A 165 -1.21 16.43 -6.99
CA THR A 165 -1.62 17.69 -6.35
C THR A 165 -1.55 18.90 -7.29
N ASN A 166 -0.83 18.79 -8.41
CA ASN A 166 -0.74 19.80 -9.47
C ASN A 166 -1.47 19.38 -10.76
N ALA A 167 -2.52 18.55 -10.67
CA ALA A 167 -3.23 18.03 -11.84
C ALA A 167 -3.68 19.13 -12.83
N PHE A 168 -4.26 20.22 -12.32
CA PHE A 168 -4.73 21.36 -13.14
C PHE A 168 -3.60 21.97 -13.99
N ARG A 169 -2.38 22.06 -13.47
CA ARG A 169 -1.24 22.64 -14.20
C ARG A 169 -0.80 21.79 -15.39
N GLN A 170 -1.20 20.55 -15.42
CA GLN A 170 -0.86 19.57 -16.46
C GLN A 170 -2.02 19.32 -17.42
N SER A 171 -3.13 20.07 -17.31
CA SER A 171 -4.32 19.88 -18.14
C SER A 171 -4.00 19.85 -19.63
N HIS A 172 -3.12 20.76 -20.11
CA HIS A 172 -2.70 20.83 -21.51
C HIS A 172 -2.09 19.53 -22.06
N LEU A 173 -1.53 18.67 -21.22
CA LEU A 173 -0.98 17.37 -21.62
C LEU A 173 -2.08 16.33 -21.87
N PHE A 174 -3.27 16.55 -21.33
CA PHE A 174 -4.34 15.55 -21.30
C PHE A 174 -5.62 16.00 -22.05
N GLU A 175 -5.65 17.19 -22.65
CA GLU A 175 -6.80 17.71 -23.41
C GLU A 175 -7.32 16.73 -24.48
N GLN A 176 -6.40 16.07 -25.16
CA GLN A 176 -6.72 15.08 -26.21
C GLN A 176 -7.47 13.84 -25.71
N PHE A 177 -7.43 13.57 -24.41
CA PHE A 177 -8.09 12.40 -23.80
C PHE A 177 -9.48 12.72 -23.26
N GLY A 178 -9.89 13.98 -23.25
CA GLY A 178 -11.19 14.43 -22.78
C GLY A 178 -11.32 14.35 -21.24
N ARG A 179 -12.21 13.50 -20.74
CA ARG A 179 -12.43 13.33 -19.29
C ARG A 179 -11.35 12.45 -18.67
N VAL A 180 -10.61 12.98 -17.71
CA VAL A 180 -9.43 12.31 -17.14
C VAL A 180 -9.50 12.31 -15.62
N LEU A 181 -9.21 11.16 -15.01
CA LEU A 181 -9.05 10.98 -13.57
C LEU A 181 -7.60 10.58 -13.25
N PHE A 182 -6.90 11.43 -12.52
CA PHE A 182 -5.59 11.10 -11.95
C PHE A 182 -5.75 10.25 -10.71
N VAL A 183 -5.04 9.14 -10.64
CA VAL A 183 -5.06 8.18 -9.53
C VAL A 183 -3.62 7.85 -9.15
N GLU A 184 -3.32 7.94 -7.86
CA GLU A 184 -1.99 7.61 -7.33
C GLU A 184 -1.61 6.15 -7.64
N ARG A 185 -0.39 5.95 -8.12
CA ARG A 185 0.17 4.64 -8.40
C ARG A 185 0.52 3.90 -7.10
N CYS A 186 -0.31 2.95 -6.71
CA CYS A 186 -0.11 2.08 -5.56
C CYS A 186 -0.84 0.74 -5.76
N GLY A 187 -0.69 -0.20 -4.82
CA GLY A 187 -1.36 -1.51 -4.90
C GLY A 187 -2.89 -1.44 -5.00
N THR A 188 -3.52 -0.43 -4.39
CA THR A 188 -4.96 -0.20 -4.47
C THR A 188 -5.42 0.16 -5.89
N LEU A 189 -4.59 0.88 -6.68
CA LEU A 189 -4.89 1.17 -8.09
C LEU A 189 -5.00 -0.12 -8.92
N GLN A 190 -4.12 -1.10 -8.71
CA GLN A 190 -4.18 -2.38 -9.44
C GLN A 190 -5.53 -3.07 -9.19
N GLY A 191 -5.98 -3.10 -7.93
CA GLY A 191 -7.29 -3.64 -7.56
C GLY A 191 -8.47 -2.87 -8.17
N LEU A 192 -8.36 -1.55 -8.31
CA LEU A 192 -9.35 -0.72 -9.02
C LEU A 192 -9.40 -1.08 -10.51
N LEU A 193 -8.25 -1.10 -11.18
CA LEU A 193 -8.13 -1.39 -12.62
C LEU A 193 -8.63 -2.78 -13.00
N ALA A 194 -8.51 -3.76 -12.10
CA ALA A 194 -9.05 -5.10 -12.32
C ALA A 194 -10.59 -5.14 -12.30
N ARG A 195 -11.27 -4.14 -11.73
CA ARG A 195 -12.73 -4.07 -11.59
C ARG A 195 -13.43 -3.14 -12.59
N VAL A 196 -12.67 -2.28 -13.27
CA VAL A 196 -13.24 -1.29 -14.20
C VAL A 196 -12.77 -1.55 -15.63
N SER A 197 -13.56 -1.11 -16.62
CA SER A 197 -13.25 -1.26 -18.05
C SER A 197 -12.69 0.02 -18.68
N ASN A 198 -12.45 1.06 -17.90
CA ASN A 198 -11.95 2.34 -18.36
C ASN A 198 -10.60 2.20 -19.07
N ARG A 199 -10.37 3.06 -20.07
CA ARG A 199 -9.04 3.22 -20.65
C ARG A 199 -8.05 3.66 -19.57
N TYR A 200 -6.83 3.12 -19.63
CA TYR A 200 -5.77 3.42 -18.67
C TYR A 200 -4.56 4.04 -19.37
N ILE A 201 -3.99 5.07 -18.75
CA ILE A 201 -2.73 5.68 -19.16
C ILE A 201 -1.76 5.63 -17.98
N HIS A 202 -0.61 5.01 -18.16
CA HIS A 202 0.45 5.03 -17.17
C HIS A 202 1.28 6.29 -17.32
N TYR A 203 1.13 7.20 -16.39
CA TYR A 203 1.88 8.45 -16.33
C TYR A 203 2.92 8.33 -15.19
N GLY A 204 4.11 7.89 -15.54
CA GLY A 204 5.26 7.72 -14.66
C GLY A 204 6.49 8.43 -15.21
N ASP A 205 7.63 8.17 -14.59
CA ASP A 205 8.92 8.61 -15.10
C ASP A 205 9.19 8.01 -16.49
N ILE A 206 9.74 8.81 -17.39
CA ILE A 206 10.15 8.36 -18.72
C ILE A 206 11.59 7.85 -18.61
N ASP A 207 11.74 6.67 -18.02
CA ASP A 207 13.00 5.96 -17.81
C ASP A 207 12.80 4.44 -17.86
N LEU A 208 13.88 3.67 -17.75
CA LEU A 208 13.83 2.21 -17.85
C LEU A 208 13.02 1.57 -16.69
N ALA A 209 13.05 2.18 -15.51
CA ALA A 209 12.30 1.70 -14.35
C ALA A 209 10.81 1.95 -14.50
N GLY A 210 10.39 3.15 -14.92
CA GLY A 210 8.99 3.50 -15.16
C GLY A 210 8.36 2.61 -16.24
N ILE A 211 9.08 2.36 -17.35
CA ILE A 211 8.64 1.43 -18.40
C ILE A 211 8.48 0.01 -17.83
N HIS A 212 9.47 -0.50 -17.12
CA HIS A 212 9.41 -1.83 -16.52
C HIS A 212 8.23 -1.98 -15.55
N ILE A 213 7.98 -0.95 -14.73
CA ILE A 213 6.84 -0.93 -13.80
C ILE A 213 5.52 -1.04 -14.56
N TYR A 214 5.35 -0.27 -15.63
CA TYR A 214 4.15 -0.37 -16.46
C TYR A 214 3.98 -1.79 -17.02
N GLN A 215 5.02 -2.35 -17.63
CA GLN A 215 4.98 -3.68 -18.27
C GLN A 215 4.64 -4.80 -17.29
N VAL A 216 5.19 -4.75 -16.08
CA VAL A 216 5.05 -5.86 -15.12
C VAL A 216 3.83 -5.71 -14.21
N GLN A 217 3.49 -4.49 -13.83
CA GLN A 217 2.47 -4.26 -12.80
C GLN A 217 1.11 -3.86 -13.36
N TYR A 218 1.06 -3.20 -14.53
CA TYR A 218 -0.18 -2.61 -15.05
C TYR A 218 -0.61 -3.21 -16.38
N ALA A 219 0.28 -3.37 -17.34
CA ALA A 219 -0.05 -3.91 -18.66
C ALA A 219 -0.80 -5.25 -18.58
N PRO A 220 -0.42 -6.23 -17.71
CA PRO A 220 -1.16 -7.49 -17.60
C PRO A 220 -2.59 -7.35 -17.04
N ILE A 221 -2.91 -6.24 -16.37
CA ILE A 221 -4.25 -5.97 -15.81
C ILE A 221 -5.13 -5.24 -16.81
N VAL A 222 -4.52 -4.28 -17.53
CA VAL A 222 -5.27 -3.36 -18.39
C VAL A 222 -5.33 -3.80 -19.85
N ASP A 223 -4.44 -4.68 -20.24
CA ASP A 223 -4.37 -5.24 -21.58
C ASP A 223 -4.42 -4.16 -22.69
N GLU A 224 -5.12 -4.35 -23.76
CA GLU A 224 -5.20 -3.41 -24.91
C GLU A 224 -5.77 -2.02 -24.56
N ARG A 225 -6.47 -1.87 -23.43
CA ARG A 225 -7.00 -0.57 -22.96
C ARG A 225 -5.95 0.29 -22.26
N GLY A 226 -4.72 -0.22 -22.08
CA GLY A 226 -3.63 0.46 -21.42
C GLY A 226 -2.59 1.03 -22.37
N SER A 227 -1.98 2.16 -21.99
CA SER A 227 -0.84 2.72 -22.70
C SER A 227 0.11 3.45 -21.75
N PHE A 228 1.38 3.56 -22.14
CA PHE A 228 2.35 4.41 -21.45
C PHE A 228 2.22 5.85 -21.98
N PHE A 229 2.27 6.84 -21.08
CA PHE A 229 2.12 8.23 -21.45
C PHE A 229 3.40 8.80 -22.06
N LEU A 230 3.26 9.47 -23.21
CA LEU A 230 4.31 10.26 -23.84
C LEU A 230 3.76 11.66 -24.13
N PRO A 231 4.43 12.73 -23.66
CA PRO A 231 3.99 14.11 -23.87
C PRO A 231 4.20 14.61 -25.31
N CYS A 232 5.03 13.91 -26.09
CA CYS A 232 5.33 14.19 -27.49
C CYS A 232 5.92 12.94 -28.15
N ALA A 233 6.27 13.03 -29.43
CA ALA A 233 6.93 11.95 -30.14
C ALA A 233 8.29 11.59 -29.48
N VAL A 234 8.65 10.31 -29.51
CA VAL A 234 9.85 9.77 -28.83
C VAL A 234 11.12 10.53 -29.19
N ASN A 235 11.31 10.83 -30.47
CA ASN A 235 12.50 11.54 -30.98
C ASN A 235 12.58 13.02 -30.55
N GLU A 236 11.51 13.60 -30.03
CA GLU A 236 11.44 14.98 -29.54
C GLU A 236 11.66 15.10 -28.04
N LEU A 237 11.49 14.00 -27.28
CA LEU A 237 11.48 13.98 -25.81
C LEU A 237 12.70 14.69 -25.18
N PHE A 238 13.90 14.27 -25.54
CA PHE A 238 15.15 14.83 -24.96
C PHE A 238 15.56 16.17 -25.56
N GLY A 239 14.85 16.64 -26.59
CA GLY A 239 14.95 18.01 -27.11
C GLY A 239 14.04 18.98 -26.38
N ARG A 240 12.88 18.51 -25.90
CA ARG A 240 11.90 19.32 -25.20
C ARG A 240 12.06 19.32 -23.69
N PHE A 241 12.51 18.19 -23.12
CA PHE A 241 12.60 18.01 -21.68
C PHE A 241 14.02 17.70 -21.23
N LYS A 242 14.38 18.25 -20.08
CA LYS A 242 15.69 18.01 -19.47
C LYS A 242 15.74 16.58 -18.94
N GLY A 243 16.55 15.73 -19.57
CA GLY A 243 16.82 14.40 -19.08
C GLY A 243 18.00 14.38 -18.08
N LEU A 244 17.95 13.46 -17.13
CA LEU A 244 18.94 13.24 -16.09
C LEU A 244 19.77 11.98 -16.40
N PRO A 245 21.11 12.12 -16.61
CA PRO A 245 22.00 10.97 -16.85
C PRO A 245 22.04 10.01 -15.65
N GLU A 246 21.89 10.52 -14.44
CA GLU A 246 21.96 9.74 -13.20
C GLU A 246 20.91 8.64 -13.15
N LEU A 247 19.68 8.90 -13.64
CA LEU A 247 18.61 7.90 -13.73
C LEU A 247 19.05 6.73 -14.61
N PHE A 248 19.61 7.00 -15.80
CA PHE A 248 20.10 5.95 -16.68
C PHE A 248 21.26 5.17 -16.06
N GLU A 249 22.23 5.84 -15.47
CA GLU A 249 23.39 5.20 -14.86
C GLU A 249 23.02 4.22 -13.73
N GLN A 250 22.03 4.57 -12.90
CA GLN A 250 21.53 3.71 -11.82
C GLN A 250 20.77 2.50 -12.35
N GLN A 251 20.13 2.61 -13.52
CA GLN A 251 19.17 1.64 -14.03
C GLN A 251 19.74 0.72 -15.12
N LYS A 252 20.74 1.17 -15.88
CA LYS A 252 21.25 0.50 -17.09
C LYS A 252 21.66 -0.97 -16.90
N ARG A 253 22.17 -1.34 -15.71
CA ARG A 253 22.56 -2.73 -15.42
C ARG A 253 21.37 -3.58 -15.05
N LYS A 254 20.47 -3.04 -14.23
CA LYS A 254 19.27 -3.74 -13.74
C LYS A 254 18.29 -4.04 -14.87
N TYR A 255 18.16 -3.13 -15.82
CA TYR A 255 17.22 -3.21 -16.94
C TYR A 255 17.90 -3.42 -18.28
N ALA A 256 19.08 -4.05 -18.29
CA ALA A 256 19.84 -4.28 -19.52
C ALA A 256 19.09 -5.13 -20.55
N ALA A 257 18.30 -6.10 -20.08
CA ALA A 257 17.48 -7.00 -20.91
C ALA A 257 16.03 -6.52 -21.09
N LEU A 258 15.71 -5.26 -20.72
CA LEU A 258 14.36 -4.72 -20.91
C LEU A 258 14.09 -4.55 -22.39
N GLU A 259 12.97 -5.10 -22.86
CA GLU A 259 12.44 -4.97 -24.21
C GLU A 259 11.06 -4.34 -24.18
N GLY A 260 10.65 -3.65 -25.24
CA GLY A 260 9.31 -3.08 -25.37
C GLY A 260 8.26 -4.15 -25.63
N ILE A 261 7.05 -3.97 -25.10
CA ILE A 261 5.90 -4.85 -25.40
C ILE A 261 5.28 -4.53 -26.77
N ASP A 262 5.63 -3.39 -27.32
CA ASP A 262 5.26 -2.95 -28.66
C ASP A 262 6.39 -2.11 -29.29
N GLU A 263 6.24 -1.75 -30.57
CA GLU A 263 7.23 -0.99 -31.32
C GLU A 263 7.47 0.41 -30.74
N SER A 264 6.42 1.10 -30.29
CA SER A 264 6.53 2.45 -29.70
C SER A 264 7.35 2.44 -28.42
N MET A 265 7.10 1.46 -27.56
CA MET A 265 7.83 1.30 -26.32
C MET A 265 9.29 0.85 -26.55
N GLN A 266 9.53 0.02 -27.56
CA GLN A 266 10.91 -0.34 -27.95
C GLN A 266 11.67 0.90 -28.43
N MET A 267 11.06 1.73 -29.28
CA MET A 267 11.67 2.99 -29.70
C MET A 267 12.00 3.90 -28.51
N LEU A 268 11.14 3.96 -27.49
CA LEU A 268 11.38 4.74 -26.27
C LEU A 268 12.59 4.20 -25.50
N ILE A 269 12.67 2.88 -25.32
CA ILE A 269 13.78 2.22 -24.64
C ILE A 269 15.12 2.51 -25.37
N ASP A 270 15.11 2.42 -26.69
CA ASP A 270 16.29 2.65 -27.52
C ASP A 270 16.72 4.13 -27.48
N GLU A 271 15.77 5.06 -27.46
CA GLU A 271 16.07 6.48 -27.31
C GLU A 271 16.67 6.80 -25.93
N ILE A 272 16.11 6.24 -24.84
CA ILE A 272 16.66 6.37 -23.48
C ILE A 272 18.10 5.82 -23.44
N ARG A 273 18.34 4.65 -24.04
CA ARG A 273 19.69 4.04 -24.12
C ARG A 273 20.66 4.85 -24.94
N THR A 274 20.21 5.41 -26.06
CA THR A 274 21.02 6.25 -26.97
C THR A 274 21.40 7.56 -26.29
N LYS A 275 20.45 8.23 -25.68
CA LYS A 275 20.66 9.52 -24.98
C LYS A 275 21.33 9.33 -23.62
N LYS A 276 21.28 8.12 -23.03
CA LYS A 276 21.78 7.79 -21.69
C LYS A 276 21.18 8.70 -20.61
N LYS A 277 19.89 8.93 -20.65
CA LYS A 277 19.13 9.81 -19.75
C LYS A 277 17.74 9.27 -19.52
N GLY A 278 17.15 9.57 -18.34
CA GLY A 278 15.72 9.46 -18.05
C GLY A 278 15.13 10.83 -17.79
N ILE A 279 13.80 10.96 -17.81
CA ILE A 279 13.07 12.19 -17.53
C ILE A 279 12.13 11.93 -16.36
N GLU A 280 12.30 12.70 -15.28
CA GLU A 280 11.39 12.64 -14.12
C GLU A 280 10.02 13.26 -14.50
N GLN A 281 8.96 12.66 -13.98
CA GLN A 281 7.58 13.07 -14.23
C GLN A 281 7.31 14.54 -13.87
N GLU A 282 7.96 15.06 -12.83
CA GLU A 282 7.79 16.42 -12.34
C GLU A 282 8.24 17.48 -13.34
N VAL A 283 9.16 17.16 -14.23
CA VAL A 283 9.63 18.08 -15.30
C VAL A 283 8.47 18.46 -16.25
N LEU A 284 7.44 17.62 -16.30
CA LEU A 284 6.25 17.86 -17.13
C LEU A 284 5.27 18.85 -16.49
N ILE A 285 5.46 19.24 -15.24
CA ILE A 285 4.68 20.29 -14.58
C ILE A 285 5.27 21.64 -15.01
N PRO A 286 4.54 22.50 -15.73
CA PRO A 286 5.07 23.81 -16.12
C PRO A 286 5.51 24.62 -14.91
N LEU A 287 6.70 25.19 -14.95
CA LEU A 287 7.15 26.13 -13.94
C LEU A 287 6.30 27.39 -14.01
N ASN A 288 5.77 27.87 -12.88
CA ASN A 288 5.25 29.22 -12.78
C ASN A 288 6.46 30.18 -12.79
N ILE A 289 6.98 30.51 -13.95
CA ILE A 289 7.87 31.66 -14.10
C ILE A 289 6.95 32.87 -13.96
N LYS A 290 6.95 33.50 -12.77
CA LYS A 290 6.35 34.81 -12.56
C LYS A 290 7.20 35.86 -13.25
#